data_a51f5c5a2724093143ee19b4a227938b
#
_entry.id   a51f5c5a2724093143ee19b4a227938b
#
_cell.length_a   1.000
_cell.length_b   1.000
_cell.length_c   1.000
_cell.angle_alpha   90.00
_cell.angle_beta   90.00
_cell.angle_gamma   90.00
#
_symmetry.space_group_name_H-M   'P 1'
#
loop_
_entity.id
_entity.type
_entity.pdbx_description
1 polymer ?
#
loop_
_entity_poly.entity_id
_entity_poly.type
_entity_poly.pdbx_seq_one_letter_code
_entity_poly.pdbx_strand_id
1 'polypeptide(L)'
;SLPETLEGFEGSNYNIIAFYALGIPNATFIYIGFYASNIGTIYPIITKNDGTSEFVIPVVKEDTTIEIVDVETDTGPVVAKVIEEGPGKWNGKKVPVASEYISFGKIAETMTKGKQVKLRSLNPEETKKELPSMERSLDMYRWFNEYGVFRSEISDISVAKVLHPNITTFEQYAYKTW
;
A
#
# COMPACT_ATOMS: atom_id res chain seq x y z
N SER A 1 7.48 -13.92 19.36
CA SER A 1 8.52 -12.86 19.44
C SER A 1 8.63 -12.21 18.08
N LEU A 2 8.38 -10.91 18.00
CA LEU A 2 8.60 -10.12 16.79
C LEU A 2 10.09 -10.22 16.40
N PRO A 3 10.44 -10.34 15.12
CA PRO A 3 11.82 -10.21 14.69
C PRO A 3 12.33 -8.83 15.09
N GLU A 4 13.54 -8.81 15.65
CA GLU A 4 14.13 -7.68 16.36
C GLU A 4 14.51 -6.49 15.51
N THR A 5 14.19 -6.33 14.28
CA THR A 5 14.47 -5.10 13.51
C THR A 5 13.76 -5.11 12.17
N LEU A 6 12.65 -4.42 12.09
CA LEU A 6 12.14 -3.91 10.83
C LEU A 6 12.24 -2.37 10.88
N GLU A 7 13.41 -1.83 10.56
CA GLU A 7 13.57 -0.41 10.32
C GLU A 7 12.56 0.03 9.24
N GLY A 8 11.66 0.95 9.58
CA GLY A 8 10.62 1.45 8.69
C GLY A 8 9.17 1.11 9.10
N PHE A 9 8.93 0.00 9.84
CA PHE A 9 7.60 -0.32 10.38
C PHE A 9 7.38 0.09 11.84
N GLU A 10 8.43 0.50 12.52
CA GLU A 10 8.37 0.85 13.94
C GLU A 10 7.52 2.10 14.20
N GLY A 11 7.49 3.07 13.28
CA GLY A 11 6.83 4.35 13.49
C GLY A 11 5.34 4.25 13.81
N SER A 12 4.59 3.38 13.16
CA SER A 12 3.15 3.25 13.40
C SER A 12 2.81 2.60 14.74
N ASN A 13 3.61 1.63 15.19
CA ASN A 13 3.43 0.98 16.49
C ASN A 13 3.78 1.94 17.65
N TYR A 14 4.85 2.73 17.51
CA TYR A 14 5.22 3.74 18.50
C TYR A 14 4.15 4.82 18.65
N ASN A 15 3.55 5.27 17.55
CA ASN A 15 2.45 6.22 17.59
C ASN A 15 1.25 5.68 18.38
N ILE A 16 0.86 4.43 18.17
CA ILE A 16 -0.25 3.78 18.90
C ILE A 16 0.08 3.71 20.39
N ILE A 17 1.29 3.30 20.76
CA ILE A 17 1.73 3.22 22.15
C ILE A 17 1.75 4.61 22.78
N ALA A 18 2.25 5.62 22.07
CA ALA A 18 2.27 7.01 22.56
C ALA A 18 0.86 7.54 22.82
N PHE A 19 -0.11 7.28 21.95
CA PHE A 19 -1.51 7.67 22.16
C PHE A 19 -2.10 7.08 23.44
N TYR A 20 -1.88 5.80 23.69
CA TYR A 20 -2.35 5.15 24.92
C TYR A 20 -1.62 5.69 26.16
N ALA A 21 -0.30 5.90 26.07
CA ALA A 21 0.51 6.42 27.17
C ALA A 21 0.15 7.87 27.57
N LEU A 22 -0.28 8.69 26.60
CA LEU A 22 -0.72 10.07 26.82
C LEU A 22 -2.16 10.17 27.34
N GLY A 23 -2.86 9.06 27.49
CA GLY A 23 -4.23 9.04 28.01
C GLY A 23 -5.24 9.74 27.10
N ILE A 24 -5.01 9.75 25.78
CA ILE A 24 -5.95 10.35 24.81
C ILE A 24 -7.26 9.54 24.87
N PRO A 25 -8.39 10.17 25.20
CA PRO A 25 -9.61 9.44 25.55
C PRO A 25 -10.27 8.73 24.37
N ASN A 26 -10.03 9.25 23.14
CA ASN A 26 -10.63 8.70 21.93
C ASN A 26 -9.61 8.71 20.79
N ALA A 27 -9.33 7.56 20.22
CA ALA A 27 -8.43 7.41 19.08
C ALA A 27 -8.95 6.34 18.12
N THR A 28 -8.90 6.61 16.82
CA THR A 28 -9.14 5.65 15.74
C THR A 28 -7.90 5.57 14.89
N PHE A 29 -7.47 4.38 14.54
CA PHE A 29 -6.22 4.15 13.84
C PHE A 29 -6.53 3.81 12.37
N ILE A 30 -6.20 4.72 11.47
CA ILE A 30 -6.39 4.55 10.03
C ILE A 30 -5.11 3.92 9.45
N TYR A 31 -5.24 2.72 8.90
CA TYR A 31 -4.16 1.99 8.24
C TYR A 31 -4.37 2.08 6.74
N ILE A 32 -3.44 2.71 6.04
CA ILE A 32 -3.58 2.98 4.61
C ILE A 32 -2.75 1.94 3.84
N GLY A 33 -3.36 1.32 2.82
CA GLY A 33 -2.74 0.35 1.94
C GLY A 33 -1.64 0.94 1.07
N PHE A 34 -1.12 0.14 0.14
CA PHE A 34 -0.13 0.57 -0.83
C PHE A 34 -0.73 1.66 -1.75
N TYR A 35 -0.04 2.78 -1.88
CA TYR A 35 -0.54 3.91 -2.65
C TYR A 35 -0.40 3.65 -4.16
N ALA A 36 -1.51 3.62 -4.88
CA ALA A 36 -1.50 3.49 -6.33
C ALA A 36 -0.69 4.61 -7.00
N SER A 37 -0.69 5.82 -6.44
CA SER A 37 0.07 6.99 -6.91
C SER A 37 1.60 6.84 -6.81
N ASN A 38 2.11 5.87 -6.05
CA ASN A 38 3.54 5.58 -6.01
C ASN A 38 4.03 4.90 -7.31
N ILE A 39 3.12 4.28 -8.06
CA ILE A 39 3.43 3.62 -9.33
C ILE A 39 3.60 4.69 -10.42
N GLY A 40 4.70 4.66 -11.13
CA GLY A 40 5.06 5.69 -12.11
C GLY A 40 5.72 6.94 -11.51
N THR A 41 5.73 7.08 -10.19
CA THR A 41 6.38 8.17 -9.46
C THR A 41 7.58 7.66 -8.66
N ILE A 42 7.34 6.99 -7.54
CA ILE A 42 8.39 6.37 -6.71
C ILE A 42 8.91 5.10 -7.37
N TYR A 43 8.00 4.27 -7.92
CA TYR A 43 8.33 3.04 -8.64
C TYR A 43 8.24 3.32 -10.15
N PRO A 44 9.39 3.46 -10.85
CA PRO A 44 9.38 3.91 -12.23
C PRO A 44 8.77 2.88 -13.19
N ILE A 45 8.13 3.41 -14.24
CA ILE A 45 7.75 2.65 -15.43
C ILE A 45 8.75 3.03 -16.52
N ILE A 46 9.61 2.08 -16.91
CA ILE A 46 10.68 2.31 -17.87
C ILE A 46 10.25 1.75 -19.22
N THR A 47 10.09 2.62 -20.22
CA THR A 47 9.80 2.21 -21.60
C THR A 47 11.11 1.95 -22.35
N LYS A 48 11.23 0.77 -22.97
CA LYS A 48 12.36 0.34 -23.78
C LYS A 48 12.22 0.76 -25.24
N ASN A 49 13.33 0.69 -25.98
CA ASN A 49 13.37 1.04 -27.40
C ASN A 49 12.48 0.12 -28.28
N ASP A 50 12.19 -1.09 -27.83
CA ASP A 50 11.28 -2.04 -28.51
C ASP A 50 9.79 -1.78 -28.25
N GLY A 51 9.48 -0.73 -27.48
CA GLY A 51 8.11 -0.34 -27.14
C GLY A 51 7.52 -1.10 -25.94
N THR A 52 8.24 -2.07 -25.36
CA THR A 52 7.86 -2.70 -24.10
C THR A 52 8.14 -1.78 -22.91
N SER A 53 7.41 -1.96 -21.82
CA SER A 53 7.63 -1.18 -20.59
C SER A 53 7.83 -2.12 -19.38
N GLU A 54 8.60 -1.66 -18.41
CA GLU A 54 8.86 -2.37 -17.16
C GLU A 54 8.39 -1.54 -15.97
N PHE A 55 7.56 -2.12 -15.13
CA PHE A 55 7.26 -1.63 -13.79
C PHE A 55 8.34 -2.13 -12.85
N VAL A 56 9.15 -1.22 -12.32
CA VAL A 56 10.38 -1.57 -11.58
C VAL A 56 10.16 -1.36 -10.08
N ILE A 57 10.41 -2.40 -9.28
CA ILE A 57 10.25 -2.38 -7.83
C ILE A 57 11.25 -3.34 -7.16
N PRO A 58 11.77 -3.02 -5.93
CA PRO A 58 12.71 -3.90 -5.24
C PRO A 58 12.09 -5.20 -4.73
N VAL A 59 12.80 -6.29 -4.86
CA VAL A 59 12.69 -7.62 -4.20
C VAL A 59 11.31 -8.24 -4.02
N VAL A 60 10.28 -7.76 -4.72
CA VAL A 60 8.94 -8.37 -4.67
C VAL A 60 8.81 -9.53 -5.63
N LYS A 61 7.93 -10.48 -5.33
CA LYS A 61 7.56 -11.57 -6.24
C LYS A 61 6.35 -11.14 -7.08
N GLU A 62 6.20 -11.73 -8.26
CA GLU A 62 5.09 -11.45 -9.16
C GLU A 62 3.72 -11.77 -8.55
N ASP A 63 3.65 -12.86 -7.79
CA ASP A 63 2.47 -13.36 -7.09
C ASP A 63 2.23 -12.72 -5.72
N THR A 64 3.16 -11.90 -5.24
CA THR A 64 2.99 -11.15 -3.97
C THR A 64 1.75 -10.26 -4.06
N THR A 65 0.79 -10.53 -3.18
CA THR A 65 -0.48 -9.79 -3.09
C THR A 65 -0.39 -8.73 -2.00
N ILE A 66 -0.85 -7.53 -2.34
CA ILE A 66 -0.88 -6.37 -1.46
C ILE A 66 -2.27 -5.73 -1.45
N GLU A 67 -2.56 -4.99 -0.41
CA GLU A 67 -3.73 -4.13 -0.28
C GLU A 67 -3.43 -2.77 -0.91
N ILE A 68 -4.15 -2.38 -1.97
CA ILE A 68 -3.92 -1.15 -2.74
C ILE A 68 -5.03 -0.12 -2.55
N VAL A 69 -4.71 1.15 -2.68
CA VAL A 69 -5.67 2.26 -2.56
C VAL A 69 -5.32 3.45 -3.45
N ASP A 70 -6.32 4.11 -4.01
CA ASP A 70 -6.21 5.49 -4.51
C ASP A 70 -6.27 6.45 -3.32
N VAL A 71 -5.10 6.74 -2.73
CA VAL A 71 -4.99 7.47 -1.48
C VAL A 71 -5.57 8.89 -1.55
N GLU A 72 -5.48 9.52 -2.72
CA GLU A 72 -5.94 10.89 -2.93
C GLU A 72 -7.46 10.99 -3.00
N THR A 73 -8.10 9.98 -3.61
CA THR A 73 -9.55 9.96 -3.80
C THR A 73 -10.29 9.35 -2.62
N ASP A 74 -9.77 8.25 -2.04
CA ASP A 74 -10.57 7.37 -1.18
C ASP A 74 -10.33 7.56 0.33
N THR A 75 -9.14 8.05 0.73
CA THR A 75 -8.83 8.20 2.17
C THR A 75 -9.73 9.24 2.85
N GLY A 76 -9.96 10.38 2.19
CA GLY A 76 -10.79 11.45 2.74
C GLY A 76 -12.22 11.00 3.07
N PRO A 77 -12.97 10.40 2.13
CA PRO A 77 -14.32 9.90 2.39
C PRO A 77 -14.40 8.87 3.53
N VAL A 78 -13.44 7.93 3.62
CA VAL A 78 -13.40 6.95 4.72
C VAL A 78 -13.20 7.64 6.06
N VAL A 79 -12.24 8.57 6.16
CA VAL A 79 -11.96 9.31 7.39
C VAL A 79 -13.14 10.18 7.78
N ALA A 80 -13.76 10.88 6.83
CA ALA A 80 -14.96 11.70 7.08
C ALA A 80 -16.10 10.86 7.66
N LYS A 81 -16.32 9.65 7.13
CA LYS A 81 -17.36 8.74 7.63
C LYS A 81 -17.07 8.23 9.04
N VAL A 82 -15.80 7.92 9.34
CA VAL A 82 -15.38 7.56 10.71
C VAL A 82 -15.65 8.70 11.70
N ILE A 83 -15.35 9.94 11.31
CA ILE A 83 -15.61 11.12 12.15
C ILE A 83 -17.12 11.32 12.35
N GLU A 84 -17.91 11.22 11.28
CA GLU A 84 -19.38 11.37 11.31
C GLU A 84 -20.03 10.35 12.26
N GLU A 85 -19.60 9.08 12.20
CA GLU A 85 -20.13 8.01 13.06
C GLU A 85 -19.63 8.10 14.51
N GLY A 86 -18.55 8.81 14.75
CA GLY A 86 -18.06 9.23 16.05
C GLY A 86 -17.39 8.17 16.91
N PRO A 87 -16.87 8.61 18.07
CA PRO A 87 -16.05 7.76 18.93
C PRO A 87 -16.82 6.60 19.58
N GLY A 88 -18.13 6.69 19.73
CA GLY A 88 -18.94 5.59 20.23
C GLY A 88 -18.80 4.31 19.42
N LYS A 89 -18.56 4.44 18.12
CA LYS A 89 -18.36 3.30 17.20
C LYS A 89 -16.88 2.99 16.96
N TRP A 90 -16.03 4.01 16.86
CA TRP A 90 -14.70 3.88 16.30
C TRP A 90 -13.55 4.02 17.30
N ASN A 91 -13.81 4.37 18.57
CA ASN A 91 -12.75 4.48 19.57
C ASN A 91 -11.99 3.17 19.74
N GLY A 92 -10.67 3.22 19.68
CA GLY A 92 -9.75 2.08 19.78
C GLY A 92 -9.76 1.15 18.56
N LYS A 93 -10.53 1.47 17.49
CA LYS A 93 -10.61 0.63 16.31
C LYS A 93 -9.48 0.91 15.33
N LYS A 94 -9.07 -0.16 14.63
CA LYS A 94 -8.18 -0.13 13.48
C LYS A 94 -9.03 -0.18 12.21
N VAL A 95 -8.84 0.76 11.30
CA VAL A 95 -9.59 0.88 10.06
C VAL A 95 -8.63 0.71 8.88
N PRO A 96 -8.57 -0.47 8.26
CA PRO A 96 -7.80 -0.66 7.05
C PRO A 96 -8.47 0.04 5.87
N VAL A 97 -7.71 0.86 5.16
CA VAL A 97 -8.17 1.61 3.98
C VAL A 97 -7.46 1.07 2.75
N ALA A 98 -8.12 0.19 2.05
CA ALA A 98 -7.71 -0.37 0.77
C ALA A 98 -8.94 -0.74 -0.06
N SER A 99 -8.80 -0.68 -1.39
CA SER A 99 -9.90 -1.01 -2.31
C SER A 99 -9.97 -2.51 -2.61
N GLU A 100 -8.83 -3.15 -2.71
CA GLU A 100 -8.72 -4.55 -3.09
C GLU A 100 -7.37 -5.16 -2.74
N TYR A 101 -7.31 -6.49 -2.82
CA TYR A 101 -6.07 -7.27 -2.84
C TYR A 101 -5.65 -7.48 -4.28
N ILE A 102 -4.41 -7.13 -4.63
CA ILE A 102 -3.89 -7.25 -5.99
C ILE A 102 -2.43 -7.70 -5.98
N SER A 103 -2.04 -8.59 -6.90
CA SER A 103 -0.63 -8.97 -7.03
C SER A 103 0.17 -7.95 -7.84
N PHE A 104 1.50 -7.87 -7.59
CA PHE A 104 2.35 -6.99 -8.37
C PHE A 104 2.36 -7.34 -9.86
N GLY A 105 2.26 -8.63 -10.21
CA GLY A 105 2.08 -9.05 -11.60
C GLY A 105 0.78 -8.51 -12.19
N LYS A 106 -0.34 -8.60 -11.45
CA LYS A 106 -1.63 -8.06 -11.90
C LYS A 106 -1.64 -6.54 -12.02
N ILE A 107 -0.94 -5.84 -11.14
CA ILE A 107 -0.70 -4.40 -11.27
C ILE A 107 -0.03 -4.09 -12.62
N ALA A 108 1.07 -4.78 -12.95
CA ALA A 108 1.77 -4.59 -14.22
C ALA A 108 0.87 -4.89 -15.44
N GLU A 109 0.11 -5.99 -15.41
CA GLU A 109 -0.85 -6.33 -16.46
C GLU A 109 -1.93 -5.25 -16.64
N THR A 110 -2.47 -4.70 -15.54
CA THR A 110 -3.58 -3.74 -15.58
C THR A 110 -3.16 -2.40 -16.19
N MET A 111 -1.89 -2.02 -16.06
CA MET A 111 -1.36 -0.76 -16.62
C MET A 111 -1.24 -0.75 -18.16
N THR A 112 -1.63 -1.81 -18.84
CA THR A 112 -1.21 -2.03 -20.23
C THR A 112 -1.92 -1.22 -21.30
N LYS A 113 -2.95 -0.42 -21.11
CA LYS A 113 -3.63 0.35 -22.19
C LYS A 113 -3.06 0.13 -23.62
N GLY A 114 -2.92 -1.14 -24.04
CA GLY A 114 -2.37 -1.53 -25.33
C GLY A 114 -0.83 -1.62 -25.44
N LYS A 115 -0.09 -1.42 -24.34
CA LYS A 115 1.38 -1.63 -24.28
C LYS A 115 1.66 -2.72 -23.24
N GLN A 116 2.53 -3.66 -23.57
CA GLN A 116 2.92 -4.70 -22.62
C GLN A 116 3.80 -4.11 -21.51
N VAL A 117 3.28 -4.04 -20.27
CA VAL A 117 4.07 -3.71 -19.08
C VAL A 117 4.40 -5.01 -18.34
N LYS A 118 5.67 -5.22 -18.02
CA LYS A 118 6.16 -6.37 -17.25
C LYS A 118 6.65 -5.92 -15.89
N LEU A 119 6.42 -6.73 -14.87
CA LEU A 119 7.06 -6.54 -13.57
C LEU A 119 8.56 -6.83 -13.72
N ARG A 120 9.39 -5.92 -13.21
CA ARG A 120 10.83 -6.14 -13.03
C ARG A 120 11.17 -5.95 -11.56
N SER A 121 11.38 -7.07 -10.87
CA SER A 121 11.83 -7.08 -9.50
C SER A 121 13.36 -6.98 -9.44
N LEU A 122 13.87 -5.97 -8.74
CA LEU A 122 15.30 -5.75 -8.56
C LEU A 122 15.81 -6.56 -7.38
N ASN A 123 16.96 -7.22 -7.52
CA ASN A 123 17.67 -7.74 -6.37
C ASN A 123 18.32 -6.59 -5.54
N PRO A 124 18.87 -6.85 -4.32
CA PRO A 124 19.42 -5.79 -3.50
C PRO A 124 20.54 -4.97 -4.15
N GLU A 125 21.42 -5.62 -4.91
CA GLU A 125 22.54 -4.94 -5.59
C GLU A 125 22.04 -4.06 -6.75
N GLU A 126 21.09 -4.56 -7.52
CA GLU A 126 20.40 -3.77 -8.57
C GLU A 126 19.63 -2.60 -7.95
N THR A 127 18.95 -2.82 -6.81
CA THR A 127 18.24 -1.75 -6.09
C THR A 127 19.17 -0.64 -5.67
N LYS A 128 20.33 -0.98 -5.07
CA LYS A 128 21.34 0.00 -4.69
C LYS A 128 21.86 0.82 -5.87
N LYS A 129 21.98 0.20 -7.03
CA LYS A 129 22.46 0.85 -8.25
C LYS A 129 21.41 1.70 -8.96
N GLU A 130 20.18 1.18 -9.13
CA GLU A 130 19.14 1.77 -9.95
C GLU A 130 18.15 2.63 -9.15
N LEU A 131 17.86 2.23 -7.91
CA LEU A 131 16.93 2.91 -7.00
C LEU A 131 17.56 3.10 -5.60
N PRO A 132 18.68 3.84 -5.48
CA PRO A 132 19.45 3.93 -4.23
C PRO A 132 18.64 4.48 -3.05
N SER A 133 17.64 5.32 -3.30
CA SER A 133 16.73 5.82 -2.26
C SER A 133 15.89 4.73 -1.58
N MET A 134 15.72 3.57 -2.23
CA MET A 134 14.92 2.44 -1.74
C MET A 134 15.75 1.37 -1.01
N GLU A 135 17.08 1.50 -0.98
CA GLU A 135 17.96 0.52 -0.32
C GLU A 135 17.58 0.31 1.16
N ARG A 136 17.22 1.39 1.86
CA ARG A 136 16.81 1.35 3.27
C ARG A 136 15.45 0.68 3.51
N SER A 137 14.66 0.52 2.46
CA SER A 137 13.31 -0.05 2.53
C SER A 137 13.23 -1.50 2.08
N LEU A 138 14.35 -2.18 1.84
CA LEU A 138 14.37 -3.56 1.33
C LEU A 138 13.62 -4.54 2.24
N ASP A 139 13.68 -4.35 3.56
CA ASP A 139 12.99 -5.20 4.51
C ASP A 139 11.47 -5.00 4.46
N MET A 140 11.00 -3.80 4.12
CA MET A 140 9.58 -3.54 3.86
C MET A 140 9.07 -4.35 2.66
N TYR A 141 9.82 -4.42 1.57
CA TYR A 141 9.43 -5.21 0.39
C TYR A 141 9.50 -6.72 0.64
N ARG A 142 10.47 -7.19 1.44
CA ARG A 142 10.51 -8.59 1.92
C ARG A 142 9.29 -8.91 2.77
N TRP A 143 8.89 -7.97 3.63
CA TRP A 143 7.67 -8.07 4.42
C TRP A 143 6.43 -8.22 3.54
N PHE A 144 6.31 -7.44 2.45
CA PHE A 144 5.18 -7.57 1.53
C PHE A 144 5.08 -8.97 0.94
N ASN A 145 6.20 -9.63 0.67
CA ASN A 145 6.21 -11.00 0.15
C ASN A 145 5.63 -12.04 1.12
N GLU A 146 5.62 -11.74 2.41
CA GLU A 146 5.17 -12.67 3.46
C GLU A 146 3.79 -12.31 4.02
N TYR A 147 3.50 -11.02 4.13
CA TYR A 147 2.37 -10.53 4.93
C TYR A 147 1.47 -9.52 4.20
N GLY A 148 1.80 -9.08 3.00
CA GLY A 148 1.14 -7.93 2.36
C GLY A 148 1.51 -6.60 3.03
N VAL A 149 0.71 -5.57 2.83
CA VAL A 149 0.86 -4.27 3.52
C VAL A 149 0.32 -4.35 4.94
N PHE A 150 -0.82 -5.01 5.11
CA PHE A 150 -1.45 -5.21 6.41
C PHE A 150 -1.12 -6.59 6.98
N ARG A 151 -1.05 -6.68 8.30
CA ARG A 151 -1.06 -7.96 8.98
C ARG A 151 -2.45 -8.57 8.97
N SER A 152 -2.54 -9.90 9.14
CA SER A 152 -3.80 -10.64 9.23
C SER A 152 -4.81 -10.05 10.22
N GLU A 153 -4.32 -9.42 11.29
CA GLU A 153 -5.13 -8.80 12.35
C GLU A 153 -5.91 -7.55 11.90
N ILE A 154 -5.49 -6.92 10.78
CA ILE A 154 -6.10 -5.70 10.25
C ILE A 154 -6.39 -5.81 8.76
N SER A 155 -6.44 -7.02 8.22
CA SER A 155 -6.56 -7.27 6.78
C SER A 155 -8.01 -7.22 6.25
N ASP A 156 -9.03 -7.08 7.09
CA ASP A 156 -10.40 -6.98 6.61
C ASP A 156 -10.69 -5.62 5.95
N ILE A 157 -10.34 -5.49 4.69
CA ILE A 157 -10.56 -4.29 3.87
C ILE A 157 -12.04 -4.05 3.52
N SER A 158 -12.95 -4.96 3.85
CA SER A 158 -14.39 -4.76 3.63
C SER A 158 -14.92 -3.54 4.40
N VAL A 159 -14.29 -3.20 5.52
CA VAL A 159 -14.58 -2.01 6.33
C VAL A 159 -14.49 -0.74 5.48
N ALA A 160 -13.46 -0.59 4.65
CA ALA A 160 -13.32 0.58 3.78
C ALA A 160 -14.46 0.68 2.77
N LYS A 161 -14.90 -0.45 2.20
CA LYS A 161 -16.04 -0.49 1.26
C LYS A 161 -17.37 -0.15 1.93
N VAL A 162 -17.55 -0.50 3.20
CA VAL A 162 -18.75 -0.10 3.96
C VAL A 162 -18.75 1.40 4.23
N LEU A 163 -17.60 1.98 4.59
CA LEU A 163 -17.46 3.41 4.86
C LEU A 163 -17.51 4.27 3.59
N HIS A 164 -16.98 3.73 2.49
CA HIS A 164 -16.93 4.37 1.18
C HIS A 164 -17.30 3.36 0.07
N PRO A 165 -18.62 3.16 -0.23
CA PRO A 165 -19.06 2.15 -1.20
C PRO A 165 -18.50 2.32 -2.62
N ASN A 166 -18.13 3.55 -2.99
CA ASN A 166 -17.57 3.87 -4.29
C ASN A 166 -16.03 3.91 -4.31
N ILE A 167 -15.38 3.18 -3.39
CA ILE A 167 -13.92 3.11 -3.32
C ILE A 167 -13.34 2.67 -4.67
N THR A 168 -12.30 3.37 -5.14
CA THR A 168 -11.72 3.24 -6.47
C THR A 168 -10.93 1.94 -6.60
N THR A 169 -11.28 1.08 -7.55
CA THR A 169 -10.46 -0.11 -7.87
C THR A 169 -9.17 0.30 -8.58
N PHE A 170 -8.15 -0.56 -8.55
CA PHE A 170 -6.90 -0.28 -9.25
C PHE A 170 -7.12 -0.17 -10.78
N GLU A 171 -8.03 -0.95 -11.34
CA GLU A 171 -8.39 -0.84 -12.75
C GLU A 171 -8.96 0.54 -13.10
N GLN A 172 -9.88 1.06 -12.26
CA GLN A 172 -10.42 2.41 -12.43
C GLN A 172 -9.34 3.49 -12.28
N TYR A 173 -8.46 3.35 -11.30
CA TYR A 173 -7.32 4.22 -11.10
C TYR A 173 -6.38 4.21 -12.32
N ALA A 174 -5.98 3.02 -12.78
CA ALA A 174 -5.11 2.85 -13.94
C ALA A 174 -5.72 3.44 -15.20
N TYR A 175 -7.03 3.27 -15.41
CA TYR A 175 -7.74 3.84 -16.57
C TYR A 175 -7.72 5.37 -16.58
N LYS A 176 -7.78 6.02 -15.42
CA LYS A 176 -7.71 7.49 -15.32
C LYS A 176 -6.29 8.02 -15.52
N THR A 177 -5.28 7.25 -15.10
CA THR A 177 -3.90 7.74 -14.98
C THR A 177 -3.07 7.46 -16.21
N TRP A 178 -3.26 6.32 -16.85
CA TRP A 178 -2.50 5.85 -18.01
C TRP A 178 -3.40 5.58 -19.22
#